data_8a2e996b34f1a3f51b2abfc2251b1145
#
_entry.id   8a2e996b34f1a3f51b2abfc2251b1145
#
_cell.length_a   1.000
_cell.length_b   1.000
_cell.length_c   1.000
_cell.angle_alpha   90.00
_cell.angle_beta   90.00
_cell.angle_gamma   90.00
#
_symmetry.space_group_name_H-M   'P 1'
#
loop_
_entity.id
_entity.type
_entity.pdbx_description
1 polymer ?
#
loop_
_entity_poly.entity_id
_entity_poly.type
_entity_poly.pdbx_seq_one_letter_code
_entity_poly.pdbx_strand_id
1 'polypeptide(L)'
;DAEVKLYDLRSKRPTLTKAHQNLLPIVDLKWHSSSKETASQLILSSDARVLKAWDARTGNVFTNVEPSSPLNHVAVAPSSDERDSGLILMAGEQARVMAYYVPALGRAPRWCAFLDSLTEELEEKGQSHFEDYRFVSRTELEELGGEAFVGTPQLRAHAHGFFMDARL
;
A
#
# COMPACT_ATOMS: atom_id res chain seq x y z
N ASP A 1 -2.31 24.63 4.18
CA ASP A 1 -2.81 23.97 5.39
C ASP A 1 -2.55 22.46 5.29
N ALA A 2 -2.28 21.80 6.41
CA ALA A 2 -2.05 20.38 6.52
C ALA A 2 -3.34 19.56 6.76
N GLU A 3 -4.50 20.18 6.49
CA GLU A 3 -5.82 19.59 6.74
C GLU A 3 -6.69 19.64 5.49
N VAL A 4 -7.46 18.56 5.30
CA VAL A 4 -8.53 18.46 4.32
C VAL A 4 -9.87 18.60 5.05
N LYS A 5 -10.73 19.48 4.57
CA LYS A 5 -12.07 19.73 5.15
C LYS A 5 -13.14 19.39 4.14
N LEU A 6 -14.07 18.55 4.52
CA LEU A 6 -15.27 18.23 3.74
C LEU A 6 -16.44 19.05 4.23
N TYR A 7 -17.19 19.59 3.30
CA TYR A 7 -18.38 20.38 3.59
C TYR A 7 -19.59 19.79 2.88
N ASP A 8 -20.72 19.80 3.54
CA ASP A 8 -22.02 19.72 2.89
C ASP A 8 -22.44 21.16 2.48
N LEU A 9 -22.90 21.32 1.23
CA LEU A 9 -23.37 22.62 0.71
C LEU A 9 -24.47 23.26 1.54
N ARG A 10 -25.16 22.47 2.35
CA ARG A 10 -26.25 22.92 3.26
C ARG A 10 -25.74 23.39 4.62
N SER A 11 -24.46 23.12 4.94
CA SER A 11 -23.86 23.38 6.24
C SER A 11 -22.71 24.37 6.14
N LYS A 12 -22.65 25.32 7.06
CA LYS A 12 -21.51 26.26 7.18
C LYS A 12 -20.30 25.62 7.93
N ARG A 13 -20.51 24.46 8.56
CA ARG A 13 -19.46 23.77 9.32
C ARG A 13 -18.96 22.57 8.52
N PRO A 14 -17.67 22.25 8.60
CA PRO A 14 -17.17 21.05 7.96
C PRO A 14 -17.82 19.82 8.58
N THR A 15 -18.23 18.87 7.76
CA THR A 15 -18.74 17.56 8.19
C THR A 15 -17.62 16.65 8.67
N LEU A 16 -16.45 16.78 8.06
CA LEU A 16 -15.25 16.04 8.42
C LEU A 16 -14.01 16.90 8.23
N THR A 17 -13.05 16.76 9.15
CA THR A 17 -11.71 17.35 9.02
C THR A 17 -10.68 16.24 9.15
N LYS A 18 -9.80 16.11 8.15
CA LYS A 18 -8.72 15.13 8.11
C LYS A 18 -7.37 15.83 8.08
N ALA A 19 -6.57 15.63 9.12
CA ALA A 19 -5.21 16.15 9.18
C ALA A 19 -4.19 15.16 8.64
N HIS A 20 -3.15 15.68 7.98
CA HIS A 20 -1.93 14.94 7.67
C HIS A 20 -0.94 15.07 8.83
N GLN A 21 -0.40 13.91 9.27
CA GLN A 21 0.47 13.83 10.45
C GLN A 21 1.81 14.57 10.27
N ASN A 22 2.24 14.73 9.02
CA ASN A 22 3.51 15.37 8.70
C ASN A 22 3.48 16.90 8.82
N LEU A 23 2.33 17.50 9.08
CA LEU A 23 2.11 18.95 9.12
C LEU A 23 2.59 19.70 7.87
N LEU A 24 2.73 18.98 6.75
CA LEU A 24 3.11 19.54 5.45
C LEU A 24 1.84 20.01 4.72
N PRO A 25 1.96 21.05 3.86
CA PRO A 25 0.84 21.48 3.03
C PRO A 25 0.32 20.34 2.15
N ILE A 26 -1.01 20.26 2.01
CA ILE A 26 -1.64 19.36 1.03
C ILE A 26 -1.36 19.91 -0.37
N VAL A 27 -0.73 19.09 -1.22
CA VAL A 27 -0.34 19.47 -2.59
C VAL A 27 -1.36 19.02 -3.62
N ASP A 28 -2.07 17.91 -3.36
CA ASP A 28 -3.11 17.43 -4.28
C ASP A 28 -4.26 16.75 -3.53
N LEU A 29 -5.45 16.82 -4.13
CA LEU A 29 -6.68 16.26 -3.58
C LEU A 29 -7.58 15.75 -4.71
N LYS A 30 -8.00 14.48 -4.62
CA LYS A 30 -8.86 13.85 -5.62
C LYS A 30 -9.92 12.97 -4.99
N TRP A 31 -11.07 12.92 -5.60
CA TRP A 31 -12.04 11.86 -5.37
C TRP A 31 -11.61 10.61 -6.10
N HIS A 32 -11.81 9.47 -5.49
CA HIS A 32 -11.52 8.17 -6.08
C HIS A 32 -12.77 7.30 -6.09
N SER A 33 -13.16 6.91 -7.30
CA SER A 33 -14.31 6.05 -7.58
C SER A 33 -13.85 4.60 -7.73
N SER A 34 -13.76 3.85 -6.62
CA SER A 34 -13.35 2.44 -6.68
C SER A 34 -14.31 1.58 -7.50
N SER A 35 -13.76 0.62 -8.25
CA SER A 35 -14.53 -0.40 -8.96
C SER A 35 -15.10 -1.50 -8.05
N LYS A 36 -14.64 -1.60 -6.81
CA LYS A 36 -15.17 -2.54 -5.83
C LYS A 36 -16.52 -2.01 -5.30
N GLU A 37 -17.49 -2.89 -5.17
CA GLU A 37 -18.90 -2.62 -4.79
C GLU A 37 -19.07 -1.96 -3.41
N THR A 38 -18.01 -1.66 -2.71
CA THR A 38 -18.06 -0.94 -1.46
C THR A 38 -18.47 0.50 -1.76
N ALA A 39 -19.67 0.87 -1.35
CA ALA A 39 -20.31 2.18 -1.57
C ALA A 39 -19.60 3.37 -0.90
N SER A 40 -18.35 3.22 -0.50
CA SER A 40 -17.56 4.27 0.14
C SER A 40 -16.79 5.05 -0.92
N GLN A 41 -17.07 6.32 -1.01
CA GLN A 41 -16.26 7.26 -1.78
C GLN A 41 -14.95 7.46 -1.04
N LEU A 42 -13.85 7.15 -1.70
CA LEU A 42 -12.52 7.41 -1.17
C LEU A 42 -12.01 8.79 -1.60
N ILE A 43 -11.22 9.39 -0.74
CA ILE A 43 -10.51 10.62 -1.06
C ILE A 43 -9.01 10.31 -1.01
N LEU A 44 -8.32 10.71 -2.06
CA LEU A 44 -6.88 10.72 -2.14
C LEU A 44 -6.39 12.11 -1.79
N SER A 45 -5.62 12.25 -0.74
CA SER A 45 -4.97 13.49 -0.36
C SER A 45 -3.47 13.27 -0.23
N SER A 46 -2.68 14.14 -0.83
CA SER A 46 -1.23 14.04 -0.78
C SER A 46 -0.59 15.26 -0.17
N ASP A 47 0.42 15.04 0.65
CA ASP A 47 1.44 16.03 0.98
C ASP A 47 2.74 15.69 0.23
N ALA A 48 3.82 16.43 0.46
CA ALA A 48 5.11 16.19 -0.20
C ALA A 48 5.72 14.81 0.13
N ARG A 49 5.25 14.09 1.18
CA ARG A 49 5.85 12.84 1.66
C ARG A 49 4.97 11.62 1.52
N VAL A 50 3.65 11.80 1.53
CA VAL A 50 2.73 10.67 1.58
C VAL A 50 1.45 10.97 0.80
N LEU A 51 0.96 9.98 0.06
CA LEU A 51 -0.40 9.92 -0.43
C LEU A 51 -1.23 9.07 0.53
N LYS A 52 -2.34 9.60 1.01
CA LYS A 52 -3.32 8.89 1.85
C LYS A 52 -4.62 8.71 1.08
N ALA A 53 -5.10 7.47 1.05
CA ALA A 53 -6.47 7.15 0.65
C ALA A 53 -7.30 6.93 1.91
N TRP A 54 -8.44 7.59 2.03
CA TRP A 54 -9.30 7.50 3.20
C TRP A 54 -10.78 7.65 2.83
N ASP A 55 -11.63 7.07 3.65
CA ASP A 55 -13.08 7.07 3.45
C ASP A 55 -13.67 8.43 3.77
N ALA A 56 -14.41 9.01 2.82
CA ALA A 56 -15.02 10.34 2.95
C ALA A 56 -16.07 10.43 4.04
N ARG A 57 -16.69 9.32 4.43
CA ARG A 57 -17.75 9.30 5.44
C ARG A 57 -17.20 9.14 6.85
N THR A 58 -16.22 8.23 7.02
CA THR A 58 -15.71 7.89 8.35
C THR A 58 -14.40 8.61 8.69
N GLY A 59 -13.66 9.07 7.68
CA GLY A 59 -12.32 9.64 7.85
C GLY A 59 -11.24 8.58 8.13
N ASN A 60 -11.58 7.30 8.11
CA ASN A 60 -10.61 6.24 8.35
C ASN A 60 -9.66 6.10 7.16
N VAL A 61 -8.38 5.95 7.45
CA VAL A 61 -7.37 5.70 6.42
C VAL A 61 -7.55 4.29 5.90
N PHE A 62 -7.64 4.18 4.58
CA PHE A 62 -7.75 2.92 3.87
C PHE A 62 -6.37 2.38 3.49
N THR A 63 -5.52 3.23 2.91
CA THR A 63 -4.13 2.88 2.57
C THR A 63 -3.28 4.15 2.46
N ASN A 64 -1.96 3.95 2.57
CA ASN A 64 -0.96 5.00 2.39
C ASN A 64 0.07 4.55 1.37
N VAL A 65 0.57 5.49 0.58
CA VAL A 65 1.70 5.27 -0.34
C VAL A 65 2.75 6.32 -0.04
N GLU A 66 3.95 5.86 0.30
CA GLU A 66 5.11 6.73 0.53
C GLU A 66 6.00 6.71 -0.72
N PRO A 67 6.06 7.79 -1.48
CA PRO A 67 6.87 7.88 -2.69
C PRO A 67 8.37 8.02 -2.33
N SER A 68 9.23 7.62 -3.26
CA SER A 68 10.68 7.74 -3.12
C SER A 68 11.22 9.17 -3.24
N SER A 69 10.40 10.13 -3.67
CA SER A 69 10.75 11.53 -3.90
C SER A 69 9.59 12.44 -3.49
N PRO A 70 9.84 13.68 -3.05
CA PRO A 70 8.79 14.62 -2.71
C PRO A 70 7.77 14.79 -3.83
N LEU A 71 6.48 14.77 -3.46
CA LEU A 71 5.35 14.84 -4.39
C LEU A 71 4.99 16.27 -4.75
N ASN A 72 4.64 16.47 -6.01
CA ASN A 72 4.06 17.71 -6.53
C ASN A 72 2.64 17.50 -7.07
N HIS A 73 2.34 16.33 -7.66
CA HIS A 73 1.04 16.03 -8.23
C HIS A 73 0.77 14.53 -8.29
N VAL A 74 -0.50 14.15 -8.19
CA VAL A 74 -0.96 12.76 -8.28
C VAL A 74 -2.01 12.63 -9.38
N ALA A 75 -1.90 11.60 -10.21
CA ALA A 75 -2.91 11.25 -11.20
C ALA A 75 -3.30 9.77 -11.03
N VAL A 76 -4.59 9.48 -11.07
CA VAL A 76 -5.10 8.11 -11.09
C VAL A 76 -5.41 7.75 -12.54
N ALA A 77 -4.92 6.59 -12.98
CA ALA A 77 -5.23 6.10 -14.31
C ALA A 77 -6.69 5.63 -14.36
N PRO A 78 -7.45 5.98 -15.41
CA PRO A 78 -8.83 5.49 -15.55
C PRO A 78 -8.84 3.98 -15.83
N SER A 79 -9.81 3.28 -15.26
CA SER A 79 -10.16 1.91 -15.61
C SER A 79 -11.01 1.87 -16.87
N SER A 80 -11.24 0.66 -17.42
CA SER A 80 -12.09 0.46 -18.59
C SER A 80 -13.56 0.81 -18.38
N ASP A 81 -14.01 0.88 -17.13
CA ASP A 81 -15.41 1.08 -16.73
C ASP A 81 -15.72 2.54 -16.34
N GLU A 82 -14.94 3.51 -16.85
CA GLU A 82 -15.02 4.92 -16.49
C GLU A 82 -14.80 5.23 -14.99
N ARG A 83 -14.34 4.24 -14.24
CA ARG A 83 -13.97 4.37 -12.83
C ARG A 83 -12.46 4.51 -12.70
N ASP A 84 -12.04 4.87 -11.52
CA ASP A 84 -10.62 4.96 -11.21
C ASP A 84 -10.03 3.55 -11.01
N SER A 85 -8.81 3.35 -11.49
CA SER A 85 -8.06 2.13 -11.29
C SER A 85 -7.21 2.19 -10.02
N GLY A 86 -6.58 1.06 -9.67
CA GLY A 86 -5.56 1.03 -8.62
C GLY A 86 -4.19 1.55 -9.07
N LEU A 87 -4.04 1.99 -10.33
CA LEU A 87 -2.79 2.50 -10.84
C LEU A 87 -2.69 4.02 -10.62
N ILE A 88 -1.72 4.41 -9.82
CA ILE A 88 -1.47 5.81 -9.43
C ILE A 88 -0.14 6.25 -10.02
N LEU A 89 -0.17 7.36 -10.72
CA LEU A 89 0.99 8.04 -11.27
C LEU A 89 1.30 9.26 -10.40
N MET A 90 2.54 9.38 -9.97
CA MET A 90 2.98 10.45 -9.08
C MET A 90 4.12 11.23 -9.71
N ALA A 91 3.92 12.52 -9.89
CA ALA A 91 4.96 13.44 -10.28
C ALA A 91 5.64 14.00 -9.02
N GLY A 92 6.95 13.82 -8.94
CA GLY A 92 7.77 14.28 -7.82
C GLY A 92 8.99 15.04 -8.28
N GLU A 93 9.86 15.37 -7.34
CA GLU A 93 11.12 16.10 -7.60
C GLU A 93 12.21 15.16 -8.15
N GLN A 94 11.87 14.39 -9.18
CA GLN A 94 12.78 13.51 -9.90
C GLN A 94 12.46 13.48 -11.39
N ALA A 95 13.43 13.00 -12.19
CA ALA A 95 13.32 13.03 -13.65
C ALA A 95 12.25 12.08 -14.23
N ARG A 96 11.78 11.11 -13.47
CA ARG A 96 10.81 10.10 -13.92
C ARG A 96 9.55 10.15 -13.08
N VAL A 97 8.41 9.95 -13.72
CA VAL A 97 7.13 9.74 -13.02
C VAL A 97 7.19 8.41 -12.27
N MET A 98 6.79 8.43 -11.01
CA MET A 98 6.63 7.24 -10.20
C MET A 98 5.27 6.60 -10.50
N ALA A 99 5.23 5.29 -10.61
CA ALA A 99 3.99 4.53 -10.80
C ALA A 99 3.85 3.52 -9.66
N TYR A 100 2.70 3.55 -9.01
CA TYR A 100 2.35 2.62 -7.94
C TYR A 100 1.04 1.93 -8.29
N TYR A 101 1.00 0.61 -8.14
CA TYR A 101 -0.23 -0.14 -8.28
C TYR A 101 -0.70 -0.63 -6.91
N VAL A 102 -1.93 -0.24 -6.55
CA VAL A 102 -2.58 -0.59 -5.28
C VAL A 102 -3.87 -1.37 -5.58
N PRO A 103 -3.83 -2.72 -5.56
CA PRO A 103 -4.98 -3.57 -5.92
C PRO A 103 -6.22 -3.31 -5.07
N ALA A 104 -6.02 -2.84 -3.83
CA ALA A 104 -7.10 -2.51 -2.92
C ALA A 104 -7.94 -1.31 -3.38
N LEU A 105 -7.36 -0.37 -4.15
CA LEU A 105 -8.06 0.80 -4.69
C LEU A 105 -8.87 0.47 -5.94
N GLY A 106 -8.44 -0.50 -6.75
CA GLY A 106 -9.14 -0.91 -7.95
C GLY A 106 -8.31 -1.84 -8.82
N ARG A 107 -8.94 -2.35 -9.88
CA ARG A 107 -8.27 -3.20 -10.86
C ARG A 107 -7.31 -2.39 -11.73
N ALA A 108 -6.35 -3.08 -12.33
CA ALA A 108 -5.44 -2.47 -13.29
C ALA A 108 -6.18 -2.02 -14.56
N PRO A 109 -5.74 -0.93 -15.22
CA PRO A 109 -6.22 -0.58 -16.55
C PRO A 109 -5.97 -1.71 -17.57
N ARG A 110 -6.81 -1.83 -18.61
CA ARG A 110 -6.67 -2.90 -19.64
C ARG A 110 -5.29 -2.97 -20.27
N TRP A 111 -4.66 -1.84 -20.51
CA TRP A 111 -3.34 -1.77 -21.14
C TRP A 111 -2.20 -2.26 -20.23
N CYS A 112 -2.45 -2.46 -18.93
CA CYS A 112 -1.51 -3.03 -17.98
C CYS A 112 -2.16 -4.10 -17.09
N ALA A 113 -3.14 -4.85 -17.61
CA ALA A 113 -3.87 -5.90 -16.88
C ALA A 113 -2.96 -6.99 -16.27
N PHE A 114 -1.73 -7.13 -16.77
CA PHE A 114 -0.73 -8.03 -16.19
C PHE A 114 -0.38 -7.70 -14.73
N LEU A 115 -0.63 -6.44 -14.28
CA LEU A 115 -0.40 -6.07 -12.88
C LEU A 115 -1.32 -6.80 -11.92
N ASP A 116 -2.57 -7.08 -12.31
CA ASP A 116 -3.49 -7.87 -11.48
C ASP A 116 -2.94 -9.29 -11.28
N SER A 117 -2.53 -9.95 -12.36
CA SER A 117 -1.95 -11.30 -12.29
C SER A 117 -0.62 -11.33 -11.54
N LEU A 118 0.20 -10.30 -11.69
CA LEU A 118 1.48 -10.20 -10.97
C LEU A 118 1.27 -10.06 -9.46
N THR A 119 0.29 -9.28 -9.03
CA THR A 119 -0.02 -9.12 -7.60
C THR A 119 -0.60 -10.40 -7.00
N GLU A 120 -1.48 -11.10 -7.70
CA GLU A 120 -2.00 -12.41 -7.29
C GLU A 120 -0.86 -13.42 -7.13
N GLU A 121 0.05 -13.50 -8.10
CA GLU A 121 1.22 -14.39 -8.03
C GLU A 121 2.16 -14.05 -6.87
N LEU A 122 2.36 -12.76 -6.58
CA LEU A 122 3.19 -12.32 -5.44
C LEU A 122 2.52 -12.63 -4.09
N GLU A 123 1.20 -12.50 -3.99
CA GLU A 123 0.44 -12.85 -2.80
C GLU A 123 0.49 -14.37 -2.55
N GLU A 124 0.29 -15.20 -3.59
CA GLU A 124 0.39 -16.66 -3.49
C GLU A 124 1.81 -17.10 -3.08
N LYS A 125 2.83 -16.54 -3.71
CA LYS A 125 4.24 -16.84 -3.35
C LYS A 125 4.59 -16.36 -1.94
N GLY A 126 4.02 -15.24 -1.51
CA GLY A 126 4.20 -14.71 -0.16
C GLY A 126 3.64 -15.66 0.90
N GLN A 127 2.44 -16.18 0.67
CA GLN A 127 1.78 -17.13 1.58
C GLN A 127 2.52 -18.47 1.63
N SER A 128 2.87 -19.07 0.48
CA SER A 128 3.59 -20.34 0.42
C SER A 128 5.00 -20.28 1.04
N HIS A 129 5.61 -19.10 1.08
CA HIS A 129 6.97 -18.95 1.60
C HIS A 129 7.03 -18.93 3.13
N PHE A 130 5.92 -18.64 3.83
CA PHE A 130 5.84 -18.61 5.29
C PHE A 130 5.18 -19.86 5.89
N GLU A 131 4.30 -20.53 5.17
CA GLU A 131 3.60 -21.72 5.65
C GLU A 131 4.55 -22.93 5.78
N ASP A 132 5.58 -22.99 4.94
CA ASP A 132 6.57 -24.08 4.95
C ASP A 132 7.79 -23.81 5.89
N TYR A 133 7.85 -22.66 6.57
CA TYR A 133 8.98 -22.32 7.44
C TYR A 133 8.53 -22.10 8.88
N ARG A 134 9.22 -22.76 9.81
CA ARG A 134 9.09 -22.55 11.24
C ARG A 134 10.20 -21.63 11.73
N PHE A 135 9.84 -20.60 12.49
CA PHE A 135 10.83 -19.78 13.19
C PHE A 135 11.38 -20.53 14.39
N VAL A 136 12.71 -20.59 14.49
CA VAL A 136 13.44 -21.27 15.56
C VAL A 136 14.40 -20.26 16.17
N SER A 137 14.39 -20.13 17.49
CA SER A 137 15.38 -19.33 18.19
C SER A 137 16.75 -20.05 18.15
N ARG A 138 17.81 -19.31 18.48
CA ARG A 138 19.16 -19.87 18.49
C ARG A 138 19.30 -21.02 19.51
N THR A 139 18.65 -20.89 20.67
CA THR A 139 18.61 -21.91 21.71
C THR A 139 17.85 -23.17 21.30
N GLU A 140 16.70 -23.00 20.64
CA GLU A 140 15.94 -24.14 20.10
C GLU A 140 16.68 -24.85 18.96
N LEU A 141 17.45 -24.11 18.15
CA LEU A 141 18.26 -24.69 17.08
C LEU A 141 19.40 -25.56 17.64
N GLU A 142 20.03 -25.12 18.73
CA GLU A 142 21.04 -25.90 19.46
C GLU A 142 20.44 -27.18 20.08
N GLU A 143 19.27 -27.09 20.68
CA GLU A 143 18.54 -28.24 21.23
C GLU A 143 18.12 -29.27 20.17
N LEU A 144 17.76 -28.78 18.97
CA LEU A 144 17.41 -29.62 17.80
C LEU A 144 18.64 -30.18 17.04
N GLY A 145 19.86 -29.81 17.45
CA GLY A 145 21.09 -30.25 16.77
C GLY A 145 21.26 -29.65 15.37
N GLY A 146 20.54 -28.56 15.09
CA GLY A 146 20.49 -27.92 13.77
C GLY A 146 21.65 -26.98 13.43
N GLU A 147 22.69 -26.90 14.27
CA GLU A 147 23.86 -26.02 14.04
C GLU A 147 24.59 -26.28 12.73
N ALA A 148 24.60 -27.55 12.27
CA ALA A 148 25.22 -27.94 11.01
C ALA A 148 24.57 -27.32 9.78
N PHE A 149 23.32 -26.81 9.89
CA PHE A 149 22.58 -26.18 8.81
C PHE A 149 22.77 -24.67 8.73
N VAL A 150 23.47 -24.06 9.70
CA VAL A 150 23.78 -22.62 9.69
C VAL A 150 24.65 -22.27 8.48
N GLY A 151 24.18 -21.38 7.64
CA GLY A 151 24.84 -20.98 6.40
C GLY A 151 24.42 -21.79 5.16
N THR A 152 23.54 -22.78 5.31
CA THR A 152 22.95 -23.50 4.18
C THR A 152 21.64 -22.82 3.71
N PRO A 153 21.16 -23.11 2.46
CA PRO A 153 19.90 -22.58 1.96
C PRO A 153 18.66 -23.01 2.76
N GLN A 154 18.79 -24.03 3.59
CA GLN A 154 17.71 -24.63 4.39
C GLN A 154 17.42 -23.83 5.68
N LEU A 155 18.37 -22.99 6.09
CA LEU A 155 18.24 -22.16 7.29
C LEU A 155 18.50 -20.70 6.93
N ARG A 156 17.44 -19.87 6.98
CA ARG A 156 17.55 -18.44 6.70
C ARG A 156 17.67 -17.65 8.00
N ALA A 157 18.78 -16.95 8.17
CA ALA A 157 18.96 -16.06 9.32
C ALA A 157 17.96 -14.88 9.29
N HIS A 158 17.31 -14.61 10.42
CA HIS A 158 16.40 -13.48 10.57
C HIS A 158 16.50 -12.90 11.99
N ALA A 159 16.92 -11.67 12.09
CA ALA A 159 17.02 -10.89 13.34
C ALA A 159 17.63 -11.70 14.50
N HIS A 160 16.82 -12.31 15.35
CA HIS A 160 17.22 -13.04 16.57
C HIS A 160 17.10 -14.56 16.46
N GLY A 161 16.87 -15.11 15.26
CA GLY A 161 16.68 -16.55 15.04
C GLY A 161 16.82 -16.94 13.60
N PHE A 162 16.24 -18.06 13.25
CA PHE A 162 16.32 -18.66 11.92
C PHE A 162 14.95 -19.16 11.48
N PHE A 163 14.69 -19.06 10.19
CA PHE A 163 13.58 -19.76 9.55
C PHE A 163 14.09 -21.11 9.02
N MET A 164 13.55 -22.17 9.56
CA MET A 164 13.85 -23.54 9.19
C MET A 164 12.70 -24.14 8.39
N ASP A 165 12.96 -24.86 7.32
CA ASP A 165 11.93 -25.59 6.58
C ASP A 165 11.23 -26.57 7.52
N ALA A 166 9.89 -26.54 7.55
CA ALA A 166 9.07 -27.37 8.45
C ALA A 166 9.15 -28.87 8.14
N ARG A 167 9.82 -29.25 7.04
CA ARG A 167 10.02 -30.63 6.61
C ARG A 167 11.37 -31.23 7.09
N LEU A 168 12.19 -30.44 7.75
CA LEU A 168 13.43 -30.84 8.40
C LEU A 168 13.20 -31.19 9.87
#